data_c554dd2db30eea146218661e273bf095
#
_entry.id   c554dd2db30eea146218661e273bf095
#
_cell.length_a   1.000
_cell.length_b   1.000
_cell.length_c   1.000
_cell.angle_alpha   90.00
_cell.angle_beta   90.00
_cell.angle_gamma   90.00
#
_symmetry.space_group_name_H-M   'P 1'
#
loop_
_entity.id
_entity.type
_entity.pdbx_description
1 polymer ?
#
loop_
_entity_poly.entity_id
_entity_poly.type
_entity_poly.pdbx_seq_one_letter_code
_entity_poly.pdbx_strand_id
1 'polypeptide(L)'
;MKGSFLILWFLFILVGCETFEYHPYDTRLESKYQDINRKNIEKIRMQDRNQDTVRFVFTGDSQRWYDETEDMVEAINSRQGIDFVVHGGDITDFGLKKEFCWIHDILSRLKMPYVAIVGNHDLLGTGGDIYRVMYGDLNFAFNYAGIKFVCLNTNALEFDYATPVPDFEFIRHEIADTLNANYQQTIVMMHTQPGNVVFNNNVKHVFHEYLKRFRNLKFCLHAHEHHLMKSDMFGDGIVYYGSDAIKNRNYLLFTVTRENYSYDVVYF
;
A
#
# COMPACT_ATOMS: atom_id res chain seq x y z
N MET A 1 -19.72 59.14 12.73
CA MET A 1 -19.97 57.96 11.92
C MET A 1 -18.77 57.39 11.15
N LYS A 2 -17.60 58.03 11.08
CA LYS A 2 -16.41 57.53 10.35
C LYS A 2 -15.56 56.52 11.13
N GLY A 3 -15.66 56.45 12.46
CA GLY A 3 -14.86 55.52 13.28
C GLY A 3 -15.39 54.08 13.34
N SER A 4 -16.72 53.87 13.21
CA SER A 4 -17.31 52.52 13.29
C SER A 4 -17.06 51.68 12.05
N PHE A 5 -16.81 52.27 10.90
CA PHE A 5 -16.48 51.53 9.66
C PHE A 5 -15.07 50.99 9.66
N LEU A 6 -14.10 51.65 10.30
CA LEU A 6 -12.72 51.18 10.44
C LEU A 6 -12.60 50.02 11.40
N ILE A 7 -13.39 50.02 12.49
CA ILE A 7 -13.40 48.93 13.48
C ILE A 7 -14.02 47.66 12.87
N LEU A 8 -15.04 47.77 12.04
CA LEU A 8 -15.63 46.64 11.33
C LEU A 8 -14.69 46.00 10.31
N TRP A 9 -13.87 46.81 9.64
CA TRP A 9 -12.82 46.32 8.69
C TRP A 9 -11.66 45.60 9.41
N PHE A 10 -11.29 46.09 10.60
CA PHE A 10 -10.26 45.46 11.42
C PHE A 10 -10.72 44.09 12.02
N LEU A 11 -12.00 43.96 12.36
CA LEU A 11 -12.62 42.74 12.80
C LEU A 11 -12.67 41.68 11.68
N PHE A 12 -12.86 42.06 10.43
CA PHE A 12 -12.80 41.15 9.27
C PHE A 12 -11.41 40.62 9.01
N ILE A 13 -10.35 41.40 9.30
CA ILE A 13 -8.96 40.94 9.15
C ILE A 13 -8.57 39.91 10.24
N LEU A 14 -9.14 40.02 11.43
CA LEU A 14 -8.88 39.09 12.53
C LEU A 14 -9.57 37.72 12.36
N VAL A 15 -10.69 37.65 11.65
CA VAL A 15 -11.40 36.42 11.34
C VAL A 15 -10.74 35.67 10.15
N GLY A 16 -9.95 36.38 9.33
CA GLY A 16 -9.29 35.79 8.16
C GLY A 16 -8.07 34.89 8.48
N CYS A 17 -7.52 34.94 9.70
CA CYS A 17 -6.33 34.14 10.04
C CYS A 17 -6.63 32.65 10.32
N GLU A 18 -7.89 32.26 10.55
CA GLU A 18 -8.25 30.85 10.75
C GLU A 18 -8.74 30.16 9.45
N THR A 19 -8.87 30.89 8.35
CA THR A 19 -9.41 30.34 7.09
C THR A 19 -8.35 29.62 6.24
N PHE A 20 -7.08 29.68 6.59
CA PHE A 20 -5.99 28.99 5.91
C PHE A 20 -5.31 28.00 6.86
N GLU A 21 -6.00 26.90 7.17
CA GLU A 21 -5.42 25.77 7.91
C GLU A 21 -4.47 24.89 7.05
N TYR A 22 -3.76 25.48 6.10
CA TYR A 22 -2.80 24.74 5.32
C TYR A 22 -1.41 24.90 5.93
N HIS A 23 -0.98 23.92 6.70
CA HIS A 23 0.40 23.76 7.11
C HIS A 23 0.96 22.50 6.45
N PRO A 24 2.09 22.56 5.71
CA PRO A 24 2.65 21.39 5.02
C PRO A 24 2.96 20.21 5.97
N TYR A 25 3.18 20.51 7.24
CA TYR A 25 3.48 19.52 8.29
C TYR A 25 2.26 19.18 9.18
N ASP A 26 1.04 19.50 8.75
CA ASP A 26 -0.16 19.13 9.49
C ASP A 26 -0.49 17.65 9.26
N THR A 27 -0.32 16.84 10.30
CA THR A 27 -0.60 15.38 10.30
C THR A 27 -1.99 15.04 10.85
N ARG A 28 -2.78 16.05 11.27
CA ARG A 28 -4.15 15.81 11.79
C ARG A 28 -5.06 15.37 10.65
N LEU A 29 -5.72 14.24 10.82
CA LEU A 29 -6.66 13.68 9.85
C LEU A 29 -8.05 13.51 10.47
N GLU A 30 -9.08 13.76 9.67
CA GLU A 30 -10.45 13.41 10.01
C GLU A 30 -10.60 11.91 10.22
N SER A 31 -11.57 11.48 11.03
CA SER A 31 -11.78 10.06 11.38
C SER A 31 -12.04 9.15 10.17
N LYS A 32 -12.58 9.70 9.08
CA LYS A 32 -12.79 8.95 7.83
C LYS A 32 -11.48 8.51 7.17
N TYR A 33 -10.39 9.23 7.41
CA TYR A 33 -9.05 8.96 6.89
C TYR A 33 -8.13 8.23 7.88
N GLN A 34 -8.66 7.60 8.91
CA GLN A 34 -7.86 6.91 9.92
C GLN A 34 -8.10 5.40 9.89
N ASP A 35 -7.05 4.62 10.20
CA ASP A 35 -7.11 3.16 10.35
C ASP A 35 -7.65 2.41 9.10
N ILE A 36 -7.34 2.87 7.90
CA ILE A 36 -7.93 2.35 6.66
C ILE A 36 -7.58 0.87 6.46
N ASN A 37 -6.29 0.50 6.56
CA ASN A 37 -5.88 -0.90 6.39
C ASN A 37 -6.57 -1.80 7.41
N ARG A 38 -6.57 -1.42 8.70
CA ARG A 38 -7.23 -2.21 9.74
C ARG A 38 -8.71 -2.42 9.43
N LYS A 39 -9.45 -1.35 9.12
CA LYS A 39 -10.89 -1.42 8.80
C LYS A 39 -11.16 -2.27 7.57
N ASN A 40 -10.31 -2.18 6.55
CA ASN A 40 -10.50 -2.93 5.31
C ASN A 40 -10.06 -4.39 5.45
N ILE A 41 -9.02 -4.71 6.23
CA ILE A 41 -8.63 -6.08 6.56
C ILE A 41 -9.75 -6.78 7.34
N GLU A 42 -10.44 -6.08 8.26
CA GLU A 42 -11.63 -6.61 8.93
C GLU A 42 -12.74 -6.95 7.92
N LYS A 43 -13.02 -6.07 6.95
CA LYS A 43 -13.99 -6.36 5.87
C LYS A 43 -13.55 -7.55 5.01
N ILE A 44 -12.27 -7.65 4.64
CA ILE A 44 -11.70 -8.78 3.91
C ILE A 44 -11.94 -10.08 4.70
N ARG A 45 -11.69 -10.10 5.99
CA ARG A 45 -11.89 -11.28 6.84
C ARG A 45 -13.35 -11.68 7.01
N MET A 46 -14.28 -10.71 6.94
CA MET A 46 -15.72 -10.95 7.09
C MET A 46 -16.40 -11.44 5.80
N GLN A 47 -15.72 -11.39 4.66
CA GLN A 47 -16.32 -11.89 3.41
C GLN A 47 -16.54 -13.42 3.49
N ASP A 48 -17.68 -13.97 3.00
CA ASP A 48 -17.99 -15.39 3.05
C ASP A 48 -17.06 -16.25 2.18
N ARG A 49 -16.59 -17.42 2.71
CA ARG A 49 -15.37 -18.08 2.27
C ARG A 49 -15.48 -19.55 1.95
N ASN A 50 -16.56 -19.98 1.46
CA ASN A 50 -16.63 -21.31 0.85
C ASN A 50 -15.91 -21.41 -0.52
N GLN A 51 -15.01 -20.45 -0.82
CA GLN A 51 -14.29 -20.38 -2.09
C GLN A 51 -12.84 -20.86 -1.91
N ASP A 52 -12.45 -21.84 -2.72
CA ASP A 52 -11.06 -22.31 -2.81
C ASP A 52 -10.17 -21.39 -3.66
N THR A 53 -10.70 -20.25 -4.11
CA THR A 53 -10.04 -19.32 -5.02
C THR A 53 -10.08 -17.91 -4.47
N VAL A 54 -8.93 -17.23 -4.43
CA VAL A 54 -8.80 -15.82 -4.08
C VAL A 54 -8.42 -15.05 -5.32
N ARG A 55 -9.16 -13.98 -5.62
CA ARG A 55 -8.86 -13.06 -6.72
C ARG A 55 -8.60 -11.67 -6.18
N PHE A 56 -7.42 -11.14 -6.42
CA PHE A 56 -7.07 -9.81 -5.96
C PHE A 56 -6.31 -9.02 -7.01
N VAL A 57 -6.46 -7.71 -6.98
CA VAL A 57 -5.71 -6.78 -7.81
C VAL A 57 -4.47 -6.32 -7.06
N PHE A 58 -3.32 -6.25 -7.75
CA PHE A 58 -2.14 -5.55 -7.29
C PHE A 58 -1.80 -4.43 -8.27
N THR A 59 -1.62 -3.22 -7.75
CA THR A 59 -1.31 -1.99 -8.47
C THR A 59 -0.43 -1.11 -7.58
N GLY A 60 0.11 0.00 -8.08
CA GLY A 60 0.89 0.94 -7.27
C GLY A 60 1.22 2.21 -8.04
N ASP A 61 2.04 3.07 -7.42
CA ASP A 61 2.58 4.26 -8.06
C ASP A 61 1.48 5.16 -8.65
N SER A 62 0.47 5.48 -7.83
CA SER A 62 -0.61 6.41 -8.20
C SER A 62 -0.17 7.86 -8.18
N GLN A 63 0.68 8.25 -7.23
CA GLN A 63 1.31 9.58 -7.16
C GLN A 63 0.35 10.70 -7.58
N ARG A 64 0.66 11.40 -8.70
CA ARG A 64 -0.10 12.51 -9.28
C ARG A 64 -1.13 12.10 -10.34
N TRP A 65 -1.29 10.80 -10.59
CA TRP A 65 -2.12 10.25 -11.67
C TRP A 65 -3.56 10.01 -11.19
N TYR A 66 -4.24 11.11 -10.80
CA TYR A 66 -5.59 11.06 -10.22
C TYR A 66 -6.63 10.57 -11.22
N ASP A 67 -6.62 11.09 -12.46
CA ASP A 67 -7.58 10.72 -13.51
C ASP A 67 -7.42 9.23 -13.88
N GLU A 68 -6.19 8.77 -14.07
CA GLU A 68 -5.90 7.37 -14.35
C GLU A 68 -6.28 6.46 -13.16
N THR A 69 -6.16 6.96 -11.95
CA THR A 69 -6.60 6.23 -10.75
C THR A 69 -8.13 6.12 -10.70
N GLU A 70 -8.86 7.15 -11.09
CA GLU A 70 -10.33 7.11 -11.23
C GLU A 70 -10.75 6.08 -12.28
N ASP A 71 -10.15 6.13 -13.47
CA ASP A 71 -10.42 5.18 -14.55
C ASP A 71 -10.11 3.72 -14.13
N MET A 72 -9.01 3.52 -13.39
CA MET A 72 -8.67 2.21 -12.83
C MET A 72 -9.77 1.71 -11.88
N VAL A 73 -10.25 2.56 -10.97
CA VAL A 73 -11.32 2.21 -10.04
C VAL A 73 -12.59 1.83 -10.78
N GLU A 74 -12.96 2.55 -11.84
CA GLU A 74 -14.11 2.22 -12.68
C GLU A 74 -13.91 0.87 -13.38
N ALA A 75 -12.73 0.63 -13.96
CA ALA A 75 -12.38 -0.61 -14.61
C ALA A 75 -12.43 -1.81 -13.66
N ILE A 76 -11.88 -1.68 -12.44
CA ILE A 76 -11.95 -2.72 -11.42
C ILE A 76 -13.41 -2.96 -10.99
N ASN A 77 -14.19 -1.90 -10.76
CA ASN A 77 -15.59 -1.97 -10.36
C ASN A 77 -16.52 -2.62 -11.41
N SER A 78 -16.12 -2.60 -12.69
CA SER A 78 -16.84 -3.26 -13.78
C SER A 78 -16.67 -4.79 -13.76
N ARG A 79 -15.66 -5.31 -13.05
CA ARG A 79 -15.35 -6.74 -12.97
C ARG A 79 -16.00 -7.38 -11.76
N GLN A 80 -16.36 -8.64 -11.90
CA GLN A 80 -16.93 -9.44 -10.81
C GLN A 80 -15.89 -10.40 -10.20
N GLY A 81 -16.10 -10.77 -8.96
CA GLY A 81 -15.33 -11.79 -8.29
C GLY A 81 -13.91 -11.35 -7.90
N ILE A 82 -13.67 -10.06 -7.72
CA ILE A 82 -12.45 -9.52 -7.10
C ILE A 82 -12.74 -9.39 -5.60
N ASP A 83 -11.89 -10.01 -4.79
CA ASP A 83 -12.05 -10.03 -3.33
C ASP A 83 -11.55 -8.74 -2.69
N PHE A 84 -10.39 -8.25 -3.13
CA PHE A 84 -9.80 -7.02 -2.62
C PHE A 84 -8.75 -6.46 -3.61
N VAL A 85 -8.29 -5.23 -3.32
CA VAL A 85 -7.23 -4.55 -4.05
C VAL A 85 -6.06 -4.29 -3.11
N VAL A 86 -4.83 -4.41 -3.59
CA VAL A 86 -3.62 -3.99 -2.91
C VAL A 86 -2.97 -2.87 -3.70
N HIS A 87 -2.80 -1.71 -3.06
CA HIS A 87 -1.98 -0.63 -3.56
C HIS A 87 -0.55 -0.80 -3.05
N GLY A 88 0.38 -1.00 -3.95
CA GLY A 88 1.76 -1.39 -3.69
C GLY A 88 2.70 -0.27 -3.24
N GLY A 89 2.18 0.90 -2.85
CA GLY A 89 2.97 2.06 -2.41
C GLY A 89 3.08 3.16 -3.45
N ASP A 90 3.74 4.26 -3.07
CA ASP A 90 3.77 5.51 -3.82
C ASP A 90 2.36 6.01 -4.12
N ILE A 91 1.57 6.11 -3.04
CA ILE A 91 0.22 6.68 -3.03
C ILE A 91 0.30 8.16 -3.39
N THR A 92 1.33 8.84 -2.89
CA THR A 92 1.57 10.27 -3.03
C THR A 92 2.82 10.55 -3.85
N ASP A 93 2.96 11.79 -4.31
CA ASP A 93 4.15 12.27 -5.01
C ASP A 93 5.17 12.90 -4.05
N PHE A 94 4.68 13.58 -3.00
CA PHE A 94 5.50 14.35 -2.05
C PHE A 94 5.23 14.04 -0.57
N GLY A 95 4.46 13.00 -0.25
CA GLY A 95 4.09 12.66 1.13
C GLY A 95 3.14 13.67 1.78
N LEU A 96 2.41 14.45 1.00
CA LEU A 96 1.53 15.49 1.53
C LEU A 96 0.18 14.91 1.97
N LYS A 97 -0.31 15.36 3.13
CA LYS A 97 -1.63 14.99 3.63
C LYS A 97 -2.74 15.06 2.58
N LYS A 98 -2.71 16.10 1.76
CA LYS A 98 -3.74 16.36 0.76
C LYS A 98 -3.72 15.33 -0.37
N GLU A 99 -2.53 14.88 -0.79
CA GLU A 99 -2.35 13.84 -1.79
C GLU A 99 -2.89 12.50 -1.27
N PHE A 100 -2.54 12.13 -0.04
CA PHE A 100 -3.09 10.94 0.61
C PHE A 100 -4.63 10.97 0.65
N CYS A 101 -5.22 12.10 1.05
CA CYS A 101 -6.67 12.23 1.10
C CYS A 101 -7.30 12.10 -0.29
N TRP A 102 -6.73 12.73 -1.32
CA TRP A 102 -7.26 12.67 -2.68
C TRP A 102 -7.26 11.24 -3.24
N ILE A 103 -6.14 10.54 -3.13
CA ILE A 103 -6.06 9.15 -3.60
C ILE A 103 -6.98 8.24 -2.79
N HIS A 104 -7.08 8.43 -1.47
CA HIS A 104 -8.03 7.68 -0.67
C HIS A 104 -9.49 7.93 -1.10
N ASP A 105 -9.87 9.17 -1.36
CA ASP A 105 -11.23 9.51 -1.79
C ASP A 105 -11.57 8.84 -3.13
N ILE A 106 -10.59 8.66 -4.03
CA ILE A 106 -10.75 7.89 -5.27
C ILE A 106 -10.85 6.39 -4.97
N LEU A 107 -9.88 5.82 -4.25
CA LEU A 107 -9.85 4.39 -3.94
C LEU A 107 -11.02 3.92 -3.06
N SER A 108 -11.60 4.83 -2.25
CA SER A 108 -12.79 4.52 -1.44
C SER A 108 -14.04 4.23 -2.26
N ARG A 109 -14.05 4.56 -3.56
CA ARG A 109 -15.13 4.25 -4.51
C ARG A 109 -15.08 2.80 -5.03
N LEU A 110 -14.02 2.03 -4.69
CA LEU A 110 -13.95 0.60 -4.98
C LEU A 110 -15.10 -0.14 -4.29
N LYS A 111 -15.74 -1.05 -5.01
CA LYS A 111 -16.83 -1.92 -4.48
C LYS A 111 -16.33 -2.99 -3.52
N MET A 112 -15.04 -3.29 -3.54
CA MET A 112 -14.35 -4.22 -2.66
C MET A 112 -13.36 -3.46 -1.78
N PRO A 113 -12.95 -4.01 -0.62
CA PRO A 113 -11.96 -3.36 0.23
C PRO A 113 -10.58 -3.28 -0.43
N TYR A 114 -9.80 -2.26 -0.08
CA TYR A 114 -8.40 -2.18 -0.47
C TYR A 114 -7.48 -2.03 0.75
N VAL A 115 -6.24 -2.45 0.60
CA VAL A 115 -5.14 -2.19 1.53
C VAL A 115 -4.01 -1.48 0.79
N ALA A 116 -3.25 -0.66 1.50
CA ALA A 116 -2.13 0.07 0.93
C ALA A 116 -0.82 -0.27 1.65
N ILE A 117 0.24 -0.48 0.89
CA ILE A 117 1.62 -0.60 1.36
C ILE A 117 2.27 0.77 1.26
N VAL A 118 3.29 1.04 2.05
CA VAL A 118 4.03 2.31 2.01
C VAL A 118 5.05 2.30 0.88
N GLY A 119 5.09 3.36 0.07
CA GLY A 119 6.14 3.63 -0.91
C GLY A 119 7.17 4.64 -0.40
N ASN A 120 8.25 4.87 -1.13
CA ASN A 120 9.29 5.81 -0.72
C ASN A 120 8.81 7.27 -0.84
N HIS A 121 8.00 7.63 -1.82
CA HIS A 121 7.38 8.95 -1.92
C HIS A 121 6.42 9.24 -0.77
N ASP A 122 5.78 8.23 -0.23
CA ASP A 122 4.88 8.35 0.93
C ASP A 122 5.59 8.69 2.23
N LEU A 123 6.91 8.52 2.27
CA LEU A 123 7.75 8.79 3.46
C LEU A 123 8.40 10.18 3.44
N LEU A 124 8.25 10.94 2.36
CA LEU A 124 8.82 12.26 2.24
C LEU A 124 8.22 13.25 3.25
N GLY A 125 9.03 14.14 3.79
CA GLY A 125 8.61 15.15 4.75
C GLY A 125 7.96 14.54 6.01
N THR A 126 6.67 14.79 6.23
CA THR A 126 5.86 14.19 7.32
C THR A 126 4.96 13.07 6.82
N GLY A 127 5.17 12.61 5.60
CA GLY A 127 4.32 11.61 4.97
C GLY A 127 4.27 10.29 5.73
N GLY A 128 5.39 9.85 6.32
CA GLY A 128 5.44 8.66 7.15
C GLY A 128 4.54 8.72 8.38
N ASP A 129 4.40 9.91 9.01
CA ASP A 129 3.48 10.10 10.14
C ASP A 129 2.02 10.10 9.66
N ILE A 130 1.75 10.73 8.51
CA ILE A 130 0.44 10.74 7.88
C ILE A 130 0.03 9.32 7.50
N TYR A 131 0.92 8.56 6.87
CA TYR A 131 0.68 7.17 6.51
C TYR A 131 0.31 6.33 7.74
N ARG A 132 1.07 6.45 8.86
CA ARG A 132 0.77 5.71 10.09
C ARG A 132 -0.61 6.02 10.67
N VAL A 133 -1.04 7.27 10.64
CA VAL A 133 -2.39 7.65 11.11
C VAL A 133 -3.45 7.11 10.15
N MET A 134 -3.19 7.16 8.85
CA MET A 134 -4.17 6.86 7.82
C MET A 134 -4.28 5.35 7.55
N TYR A 135 -3.16 4.67 7.41
CA TYR A 135 -3.09 3.26 7.02
C TYR A 135 -2.62 2.32 8.13
N GLY A 136 -1.90 2.82 9.12
CA GLY A 136 -1.35 2.03 10.23
C GLY A 136 0.13 1.73 10.08
N ASP A 137 0.56 0.58 10.61
CA ASP A 137 1.96 0.17 10.63
C ASP A 137 2.55 0.03 9.22
N LEU A 138 3.85 0.34 9.08
CA LEU A 138 4.58 0.23 7.82
C LEU A 138 4.80 -1.22 7.39
N ASN A 139 4.86 -2.13 8.36
CA ASN A 139 4.87 -3.58 8.15
C ASN A 139 3.60 -4.16 8.76
N PHE A 140 2.88 -4.97 8.03
CA PHE A 140 1.67 -5.64 8.53
C PHE A 140 1.42 -6.95 7.79
N ALA A 141 0.60 -7.81 8.39
CA ALA A 141 0.16 -9.04 7.77
C ALA A 141 -1.30 -9.33 8.06
N PHE A 142 -1.94 -10.07 7.17
CA PHE A 142 -3.30 -10.56 7.36
C PHE A 142 -3.51 -11.90 6.69
N ASN A 143 -4.42 -12.68 7.24
CA ASN A 143 -4.81 -13.97 6.69
C ASN A 143 -6.17 -13.88 6.02
N TYR A 144 -6.33 -14.56 4.90
CA TYR A 144 -7.52 -14.59 4.09
C TYR A 144 -7.63 -15.88 3.26
N ALA A 145 -8.73 -16.63 3.40
CA ALA A 145 -8.98 -17.87 2.65
C ALA A 145 -7.78 -18.85 2.61
N GLY A 146 -7.08 -19.01 3.73
CA GLY A 146 -5.92 -19.90 3.84
C GLY A 146 -4.61 -19.36 3.27
N ILE A 147 -4.56 -18.08 2.92
CA ILE A 147 -3.35 -17.39 2.45
C ILE A 147 -2.94 -16.35 3.50
N LYS A 148 -1.65 -16.31 3.84
CA LYS A 148 -1.04 -15.21 4.59
C LYS A 148 -0.47 -14.19 3.62
N PHE A 149 -0.95 -12.96 3.71
CA PHE A 149 -0.43 -11.80 3.00
C PHE A 149 0.48 -11.01 3.93
N VAL A 150 1.75 -10.84 3.55
CA VAL A 150 2.77 -10.13 4.34
C VAL A 150 3.19 -8.89 3.57
N CYS A 151 2.93 -7.72 4.14
CA CYS A 151 3.24 -6.41 3.57
C CYS A 151 4.43 -5.81 4.29
N LEU A 152 5.51 -5.53 3.57
CA LEU A 152 6.80 -5.10 4.12
C LEU A 152 7.19 -3.71 3.64
N ASN A 153 7.64 -2.88 4.56
CA ASN A 153 8.40 -1.69 4.24
C ASN A 153 9.83 -2.09 3.82
N THR A 154 10.21 -1.75 2.60
CA THR A 154 11.53 -2.03 2.03
C THR A 154 12.25 -0.76 1.55
N ASN A 155 11.71 0.44 1.87
CA ASN A 155 12.20 1.74 1.43
C ASN A 155 13.35 2.22 2.32
N ALA A 156 14.51 1.56 2.24
CA ALA A 156 15.61 1.76 3.17
C ALA A 156 16.29 3.13 3.06
N LEU A 157 16.25 3.78 1.89
CA LEU A 157 16.84 5.12 1.72
C LEU A 157 16.14 6.19 2.52
N GLU A 158 14.88 6.00 2.88
CA GLU A 158 14.07 6.98 3.63
C GLU A 158 14.29 6.88 5.15
N PHE A 159 15.13 5.97 5.60
CA PHE A 159 15.40 5.74 7.03
C PHE A 159 16.89 5.80 7.33
N ASP A 160 17.22 6.27 8.52
CA ASP A 160 18.57 6.18 9.04
C ASP A 160 18.92 4.76 9.50
N TYR A 161 20.18 4.53 9.84
CA TYR A 161 20.67 3.22 10.29
C TYR A 161 20.04 2.74 11.61
N ALA A 162 19.39 3.62 12.39
CA ALA A 162 18.75 3.26 13.65
C ALA A 162 17.40 2.60 13.45
N THR A 163 16.78 2.78 12.28
CA THR A 163 15.51 2.14 11.93
C THR A 163 15.76 0.98 10.97
N PRO A 164 15.50 -0.27 11.39
CA PRO A 164 15.77 -1.43 10.54
C PRO A 164 14.79 -1.52 9.37
N VAL A 165 15.32 -1.41 8.14
CA VAL A 165 14.55 -1.62 6.90
C VAL A 165 15.40 -2.48 5.95
N PRO A 166 14.95 -3.69 5.59
CA PRO A 166 13.74 -4.40 6.06
C PRO A 166 13.78 -4.76 7.56
N ASP A 167 12.60 -4.85 8.20
CA ASP A 167 12.46 -5.24 9.60
C ASP A 167 12.48 -6.77 9.74
N PHE A 168 13.63 -7.33 10.09
CA PHE A 168 13.80 -8.77 10.29
C PHE A 168 13.12 -9.31 11.55
N GLU A 169 12.89 -8.47 12.56
CA GLU A 169 12.15 -8.89 13.76
C GLU A 169 10.67 -9.13 13.42
N PHE A 170 10.07 -8.21 12.65
CA PHE A 170 8.72 -8.40 12.14
C PHE A 170 8.63 -9.66 11.26
N ILE A 171 9.55 -9.82 10.29
CA ILE A 171 9.57 -11.01 9.42
C ILE A 171 9.69 -12.29 10.24
N ARG A 172 10.58 -12.33 11.21
CA ARG A 172 10.79 -13.49 12.09
C ARG A 172 9.53 -13.82 12.92
N HIS A 173 8.89 -12.78 13.48
CA HIS A 173 7.64 -12.92 14.21
C HIS A 173 6.55 -13.53 13.32
N GLU A 174 6.37 -13.01 12.11
CA GLU A 174 5.37 -13.49 11.17
C GLU A 174 5.64 -14.92 10.67
N ILE A 175 6.91 -15.33 10.55
CA ILE A 175 7.29 -16.72 10.25
C ILE A 175 6.93 -17.63 11.43
N ALA A 176 7.24 -17.22 12.66
CA ALA A 176 6.98 -18.00 13.86
C ALA A 176 5.47 -18.18 14.15
N ASP A 177 4.65 -17.22 13.75
CA ASP A 177 3.19 -17.27 13.89
C ASP A 177 2.50 -18.39 13.07
N THR A 178 3.28 -19.11 12.25
CA THR A 178 2.78 -20.30 11.54
C THR A 178 2.15 -21.36 12.46
N LEU A 179 2.56 -21.41 13.73
CA LEU A 179 2.08 -22.42 14.69
C LEU A 179 0.63 -22.17 15.11
N ASN A 180 0.17 -20.92 15.06
CA ASN A 180 -1.17 -20.51 15.49
C ASN A 180 -2.06 -20.06 14.33
N ALA A 181 -1.54 -19.99 13.12
CA ALA A 181 -2.25 -19.43 11.99
C ALA A 181 -2.86 -20.52 11.10
N ASN A 182 -4.13 -20.34 10.79
CA ASN A 182 -4.89 -21.24 9.91
C ASN A 182 -4.66 -20.86 8.43
N TYR A 183 -3.38 -20.86 7.97
CA TYR A 183 -3.01 -20.63 6.59
C TYR A 183 -2.06 -21.70 6.06
N GLN A 184 -2.03 -21.91 4.75
CA GLN A 184 -1.27 -22.96 4.08
C GLN A 184 -0.23 -22.42 3.09
N GLN A 185 -0.34 -21.17 2.71
CA GLN A 185 0.54 -20.53 1.73
C GLN A 185 0.71 -19.05 2.04
N THR A 186 1.79 -18.47 1.54
CA THR A 186 2.16 -17.08 1.80
C THR A 186 2.40 -16.34 0.49
N ILE A 187 2.00 -15.08 0.46
CA ILE A 187 2.35 -14.09 -0.56
C ILE A 187 2.99 -12.91 0.16
N VAL A 188 4.18 -12.49 -0.29
CA VAL A 188 4.89 -11.33 0.27
C VAL A 188 4.77 -10.17 -0.70
N MET A 189 4.46 -8.99 -0.17
CA MET A 189 4.27 -7.78 -0.94
C MET A 189 5.11 -6.66 -0.35
N MET A 190 5.71 -5.85 -1.21
CA MET A 190 6.59 -4.75 -0.84
C MET A 190 6.48 -3.64 -1.89
N HIS A 191 6.99 -2.45 -1.60
CA HIS A 191 7.08 -1.42 -2.63
C HIS A 191 8.34 -1.60 -3.47
N THR A 192 9.50 -1.60 -2.84
CA THR A 192 10.81 -1.69 -3.52
C THR A 192 11.36 -3.11 -3.44
N GLN A 193 11.72 -3.68 -4.58
CA GLN A 193 12.30 -5.02 -4.68
C GLN A 193 13.79 -5.05 -4.28
N PRO A 194 14.32 -6.21 -3.84
CA PRO A 194 15.77 -6.43 -3.74
C PRO A 194 16.48 -6.14 -5.07
N GLY A 195 17.62 -5.47 -5.01
CA GLY A 195 18.38 -5.06 -6.20
C GLY A 195 18.17 -3.62 -6.63
N ASN A 196 17.04 -2.99 -6.28
CA ASN A 196 16.82 -1.57 -6.50
C ASN A 196 17.69 -0.72 -5.55
N VAL A 197 18.01 0.53 -5.94
CA VAL A 197 18.86 1.42 -5.14
C VAL A 197 18.21 1.89 -3.84
N VAL A 198 16.89 1.89 -3.76
CA VAL A 198 16.11 2.24 -2.56
C VAL A 198 16.12 1.11 -1.53
N PHE A 199 16.34 -0.13 -1.97
CA PHE A 199 16.43 -1.30 -1.09
C PHE A 199 17.80 -1.38 -0.40
N ASN A 200 17.86 -1.89 0.84
CA ASN A 200 19.14 -2.19 1.50
C ASN A 200 19.81 -3.43 0.88
N ASN A 201 20.58 -3.24 -0.17
CA ASN A 201 21.20 -4.33 -0.93
C ASN A 201 22.29 -5.10 -0.16
N ASN A 202 22.78 -4.58 0.97
CA ASN A 202 23.72 -5.31 1.84
C ASN A 202 23.06 -6.56 2.43
N VAL A 203 21.73 -6.55 2.60
CA VAL A 203 20.98 -7.67 3.20
C VAL A 203 20.09 -8.41 2.21
N LYS A 204 20.14 -8.12 0.90
CA LYS A 204 19.20 -8.68 -0.09
C LYS A 204 19.14 -10.20 -0.11
N HIS A 205 20.29 -10.88 0.01
CA HIS A 205 20.33 -12.35 0.05
C HIS A 205 19.78 -12.91 1.36
N VAL A 206 20.13 -12.29 2.49
CA VAL A 206 19.60 -12.68 3.80
C VAL A 206 18.10 -12.46 3.86
N PHE A 207 17.62 -11.33 3.33
CA PHE A 207 16.19 -11.02 3.22
C PHE A 207 15.45 -12.12 2.45
N HIS A 208 15.92 -12.47 1.27
CA HIS A 208 15.32 -13.51 0.46
C HIS A 208 15.31 -14.87 1.17
N GLU A 209 16.42 -15.26 1.82
CA GLU A 209 16.49 -16.50 2.61
C GLU A 209 15.50 -16.51 3.79
N TYR A 210 15.21 -15.35 4.40
CA TYR A 210 14.15 -15.25 5.40
C TYR A 210 12.77 -15.40 4.77
N LEU A 211 12.50 -14.81 3.61
CA LEU A 211 11.22 -14.97 2.94
C LEU A 211 10.92 -16.44 2.60
N LYS A 212 11.91 -17.20 2.21
CA LYS A 212 11.78 -18.66 1.91
C LYS A 212 11.36 -19.50 3.13
N ARG A 213 11.51 -18.98 4.34
CA ARG A 213 11.07 -19.68 5.56
C ARG A 213 9.56 -19.55 5.79
N PHE A 214 8.88 -18.64 5.11
CA PHE A 214 7.42 -18.61 5.16
C PHE A 214 6.84 -19.90 4.59
N ARG A 215 5.75 -20.37 5.22
CA ARG A 215 5.06 -21.58 4.77
C ARG A 215 4.59 -21.42 3.33
N ASN A 216 5.13 -22.25 2.42
CA ASN A 216 4.73 -22.32 1.01
C ASN A 216 4.64 -20.93 0.37
N LEU A 217 5.74 -20.18 0.41
CA LEU A 217 5.87 -18.90 -0.28
C LEU A 217 5.62 -19.11 -1.78
N LYS A 218 4.55 -18.51 -2.30
CA LYS A 218 4.14 -18.68 -3.70
C LYS A 218 4.91 -17.76 -4.63
N PHE A 219 4.95 -16.48 -4.30
CA PHE A 219 5.62 -15.43 -5.06
C PHE A 219 5.73 -14.15 -4.22
N CYS A 220 6.49 -13.20 -4.72
CA CYS A 220 6.58 -11.85 -4.18
C CYS A 220 6.01 -10.83 -5.17
N LEU A 221 5.44 -9.73 -4.64
CA LEU A 221 4.93 -8.61 -5.42
C LEU A 221 5.66 -7.33 -5.03
N HIS A 222 5.89 -6.47 -6.03
CA HIS A 222 6.45 -5.15 -5.79
C HIS A 222 5.89 -4.13 -6.80
N ALA A 223 6.12 -2.84 -6.51
CA ALA A 223 5.82 -1.71 -7.38
C ALA A 223 7.12 -0.95 -7.70
N HIS A 224 7.15 0.37 -7.64
CA HIS A 224 8.32 1.25 -7.72
C HIS A 224 8.99 1.38 -9.09
N GLU A 225 9.11 0.32 -9.87
CA GLU A 225 9.90 0.31 -11.11
C GLU A 225 9.18 1.00 -12.30
N HIS A 226 7.91 1.33 -12.15
CA HIS A 226 7.05 1.95 -13.19
C HIS A 226 7.04 1.18 -14.52
N HIS A 227 7.24 -0.13 -14.47
CA HIS A 227 7.06 -1.05 -15.60
C HIS A 227 6.77 -2.47 -15.12
N LEU A 228 6.09 -3.23 -15.95
CA LEU A 228 5.78 -4.63 -15.66
C LEU A 228 7.05 -5.47 -15.57
N MET A 229 7.16 -6.24 -14.49
CA MET A 229 8.28 -7.15 -14.26
C MET A 229 7.82 -8.55 -13.89
N LYS A 230 8.64 -9.53 -14.29
CA LYS A 230 8.54 -10.91 -13.81
C LYS A 230 9.96 -11.49 -13.78
N SER A 231 10.48 -11.75 -12.60
CA SER A 231 11.87 -12.19 -12.44
C SER A 231 12.01 -13.24 -11.34
N ASP A 232 12.73 -14.31 -11.63
CA ASP A 232 13.32 -15.19 -10.63
C ASP A 232 14.73 -14.66 -10.32
N MET A 233 14.78 -13.63 -9.46
CA MET A 233 15.99 -12.85 -9.18
C MET A 233 17.12 -13.67 -8.55
N PHE A 234 16.77 -14.73 -7.83
CA PHE A 234 17.72 -15.54 -7.05
C PHE A 234 17.93 -16.93 -7.65
N GLY A 235 17.20 -17.27 -8.73
CA GLY A 235 17.37 -18.54 -9.47
C GLY A 235 16.88 -19.77 -8.70
N ASP A 236 15.93 -19.61 -7.79
CA ASP A 236 15.42 -20.69 -6.94
C ASP A 236 13.90 -20.97 -7.08
N GLY A 237 13.29 -20.38 -8.10
CA GLY A 237 11.90 -20.58 -8.44
C GLY A 237 10.92 -19.62 -7.76
N ILE A 238 11.36 -18.77 -6.83
CA ILE A 238 10.53 -17.74 -6.25
C ILE A 238 10.49 -16.53 -7.18
N VAL A 239 9.33 -16.29 -7.78
CA VAL A 239 9.14 -15.20 -8.75
C VAL A 239 8.73 -13.92 -8.05
N TYR A 240 9.37 -12.83 -8.44
CA TYR A 240 8.99 -11.46 -8.09
C TYR A 240 8.24 -10.83 -9.28
N TYR A 241 7.03 -10.37 -9.05
CA TYR A 241 6.21 -9.67 -10.03
C TYR A 241 6.14 -8.20 -9.69
N GLY A 242 6.50 -7.34 -10.65
CA GLY A 242 6.41 -5.90 -10.55
C GLY A 242 5.16 -5.37 -11.26
N SER A 243 4.38 -4.53 -10.57
CA SER A 243 3.34 -3.74 -11.20
C SER A 243 3.93 -2.54 -11.93
N ASP A 244 3.22 -2.09 -12.94
CA ASP A 244 3.49 -0.82 -13.59
C ASP A 244 2.90 0.35 -12.77
N ALA A 245 3.33 1.59 -13.06
CA ALA A 245 2.68 2.78 -12.53
C ALA A 245 1.29 2.96 -13.16
N ILE A 246 0.34 3.47 -12.39
CA ILE A 246 -1.05 3.67 -12.85
C ILE A 246 -1.14 4.52 -14.11
N LYS A 247 -0.21 5.46 -14.33
CA LYS A 247 -0.12 6.26 -15.57
C LYS A 247 -0.11 5.43 -16.85
N ASN A 248 0.37 4.20 -16.80
CA ASN A 248 0.44 3.29 -17.94
C ASN A 248 -0.82 2.44 -18.11
N ARG A 249 -1.87 2.73 -17.33
CA ARG A 249 -3.24 2.24 -17.46
C ARG A 249 -3.35 0.72 -17.45
N ASN A 250 -2.67 0.08 -16.50
CA ASN A 250 -2.76 -1.36 -16.28
C ASN A 250 -2.62 -1.71 -14.80
N TYR A 251 -3.06 -2.91 -14.45
CA TYR A 251 -2.86 -3.53 -13.14
C TYR A 251 -2.71 -5.05 -13.29
N LEU A 252 -2.19 -5.69 -12.25
CA LEU A 252 -2.08 -7.15 -12.17
C LEU A 252 -3.32 -7.72 -11.45
N LEU A 253 -4.00 -8.68 -12.08
CA LEU A 253 -5.10 -9.44 -11.48
C LEU A 253 -4.63 -10.86 -11.20
N PHE A 254 -4.44 -11.20 -9.94
CA PHE A 254 -4.06 -12.54 -9.50
C PHE A 254 -5.28 -13.39 -9.20
N THR A 255 -5.20 -14.66 -9.58
CA THR A 255 -6.13 -15.72 -9.20
C THR A 255 -5.33 -16.83 -8.52
N VAL A 256 -5.55 -17.04 -7.24
CA VAL A 256 -4.77 -17.96 -6.40
C VAL A 256 -5.70 -19.04 -5.85
N THR A 257 -5.29 -20.29 -6.03
CA THR A 257 -5.96 -21.48 -5.47
C THR A 257 -5.04 -22.15 -4.45
N ARG A 258 -5.48 -23.22 -3.82
CA ARG A 258 -4.64 -23.99 -2.89
C ARG A 258 -3.38 -24.53 -3.56
N GLU A 259 -3.46 -24.95 -4.83
CA GLU A 259 -2.37 -25.60 -5.53
C GLU A 259 -1.58 -24.65 -6.42
N ASN A 260 -2.29 -23.83 -7.19
CA ASN A 260 -1.75 -23.04 -8.28
C ASN A 260 -2.12 -21.55 -8.16
N TYR A 261 -1.48 -20.76 -8.98
CA TYR A 261 -1.89 -19.38 -9.22
C TYR A 261 -1.69 -19.01 -10.69
N SER A 262 -2.45 -18.02 -11.14
CA SER A 262 -2.27 -17.33 -12.40
C SER A 262 -2.40 -15.84 -12.22
N TYR A 263 -1.96 -15.06 -13.18
CA TYR A 263 -2.17 -13.63 -13.21
C TYR A 263 -2.42 -13.14 -14.63
N ASP A 264 -3.16 -12.07 -14.73
CA ASP A 264 -3.42 -11.33 -15.96
C ASP A 264 -2.92 -9.89 -15.81
N VAL A 265 -2.34 -9.34 -16.87
CA VAL A 265 -2.15 -7.89 -16.99
C VAL A 265 -3.42 -7.32 -17.62
N VAL A 266 -4.11 -6.49 -16.87
CA VAL A 266 -5.38 -5.89 -17.31
C VAL A 266 -5.13 -4.44 -17.67
N TYR A 267 -5.41 -4.07 -18.90
CA TYR A 267 -5.38 -2.69 -19.39
C TYR A 267 -6.77 -2.04 -19.28
N PHE A 268 -6.83 -0.74 -19.00
CA PHE A 268 -8.06 0.04 -18.84
C PHE A 268 -7.99 1.42 -19.48
#